data_f2b751d1fd181d779dea83b74621d7b8
#
_entry.id   f2b751d1fd181d779dea83b74621d7b8
#
_cell.length_a   1.000
_cell.length_b   1.000
_cell.length_c   1.000
_cell.angle_alpha   90.00
_cell.angle_beta   90.00
_cell.angle_gamma   90.00
#
_symmetry.space_group_name_H-M   'P 1'
#
loop_
_entity.id
_entity.type
_entity.pdbx_description
1 polymer ?
#
loop_
_entity_poly.entity_id
_entity_poly.type
_entity_poly.pdbx_seq_one_letter_code
_entity_poly.pdbx_strand_id
1 'polypeptide(L)'
;VAARIAESPALRLGGVECYEGSLVGRNGDVDRAAVKALMDCVVSVAEACDQRAYFAGDEVLMTAGGSALFDLVTEGLLPSIKRQVRGVLRSGCYVAHDHGVYHQQLKAVETRLGCSASLQPALEVWAMVQSCPEPGLALLTCGKRDISYDLDLPVALYWSTRGSGPRQAVPPQWRLSALNDQHAYLTFPADSVGPAVGDLIGLGISHPCTTFDKWHWLPVIDDDYRVVDAVTTHF
;
A
#
# COMPACT_ATOMS: atom_id res chain seq x y z
N VAL A 1 25.39 17.80 -8.21
CA VAL A 1 25.40 16.92 -7.01
C VAL A 1 26.42 15.80 -7.22
N ALA A 2 26.31 14.94 -8.26
CA ALA A 2 27.15 13.75 -8.46
C ALA A 2 28.68 14.07 -8.44
N ALA A 3 29.12 15.16 -9.14
CA ALA A 3 30.51 15.59 -9.13
C ALA A 3 31.00 15.89 -7.70
N ARG A 4 30.21 16.60 -6.90
CA ARG A 4 30.56 16.93 -5.51
C ARG A 4 30.63 15.69 -4.61
N ILE A 5 29.81 14.67 -4.87
CA ILE A 5 29.91 13.38 -4.17
C ILE A 5 31.20 12.66 -4.57
N ALA A 6 31.54 12.64 -5.85
CA ALA A 6 32.74 11.98 -6.37
C ALA A 6 34.04 12.62 -5.85
N GLU A 7 34.04 13.94 -5.60
CA GLU A 7 35.16 14.69 -5.01
C GLU A 7 35.26 14.53 -3.47
N SER A 8 34.23 14.03 -2.81
CA SER A 8 34.19 13.93 -1.35
C SER A 8 34.98 12.73 -0.84
N PRO A 9 35.84 12.89 0.18
CA PRO A 9 36.52 11.75 0.81
C PRO A 9 35.57 10.90 1.70
N ALA A 10 34.41 11.47 2.08
CA ALA A 10 33.44 10.84 3.00
C ALA A 10 32.25 10.23 2.33
N LEU A 11 32.03 10.49 1.03
CA LEU A 11 30.85 10.01 0.30
C LEU A 11 31.25 9.15 -0.89
N ARG A 12 30.38 8.25 -1.26
CA ARG A 12 30.52 7.39 -2.46
C ARG A 12 29.21 7.38 -3.21
N LEU A 13 29.24 7.67 -4.52
CA LEU A 13 28.07 7.57 -5.37
C LEU A 13 27.84 6.10 -5.72
N GLY A 14 26.80 5.48 -5.13
CA GLY A 14 26.46 4.08 -5.34
C GLY A 14 25.40 3.84 -6.42
N GLY A 15 24.66 4.88 -6.81
CA GLY A 15 23.58 4.69 -7.76
C GLY A 15 22.70 5.93 -7.96
N VAL A 16 21.56 5.72 -8.58
CA VAL A 16 20.53 6.75 -8.83
C VAL A 16 19.18 6.22 -8.33
N GLU A 17 18.42 7.07 -7.65
CA GLU A 17 17.07 6.73 -7.22
C GLU A 17 16.05 7.75 -7.74
N CYS A 18 14.80 7.31 -7.88
CA CYS A 18 13.67 8.19 -8.15
C CYS A 18 12.42 7.71 -7.39
N TYR A 19 11.40 8.55 -7.40
CA TYR A 19 10.07 8.22 -6.90
C TYR A 19 9.00 8.75 -7.86
N GLU A 20 8.28 7.85 -8.45
CA GLU A 20 7.26 8.13 -9.47
C GLU A 20 5.83 8.18 -8.91
N GLY A 21 5.63 7.85 -7.65
CA GLY A 21 4.28 7.78 -7.03
C GLY A 21 3.50 9.09 -7.08
N SER A 22 4.19 10.23 -7.17
CA SER A 22 3.55 11.55 -7.36
C SER A 22 2.93 11.74 -8.76
N LEU A 23 3.22 10.86 -9.72
CA LEU A 23 2.66 10.88 -11.08
C LEU A 23 1.36 10.07 -11.20
N VAL A 24 0.93 9.44 -10.11
CA VAL A 24 -0.35 8.76 -10.03
C VAL A 24 -1.41 9.76 -9.56
N GLY A 25 -2.45 9.97 -10.36
CA GLY A 25 -3.60 10.79 -9.99
C GLY A 25 -4.46 10.14 -8.90
N ARG A 26 -5.28 10.94 -8.21
CA ARG A 26 -6.20 10.45 -7.17
C ARG A 26 -7.19 9.39 -7.67
N ASN A 27 -7.53 9.43 -8.94
CA ASN A 27 -8.43 8.46 -9.59
C ASN A 27 -7.71 7.23 -10.14
N GLY A 28 -6.42 7.05 -9.82
CA GLY A 28 -5.59 5.99 -10.37
C GLY A 28 -5.15 6.22 -11.82
N ASP A 29 -5.48 7.37 -12.40
CA ASP A 29 -5.02 7.74 -13.73
C ASP A 29 -3.50 7.91 -13.73
N VAL A 30 -2.83 7.23 -14.64
CA VAL A 30 -1.38 7.25 -14.77
C VAL A 30 -1.01 8.01 -16.01
N ASP A 31 -0.28 9.09 -15.85
CA ASP A 31 0.38 9.75 -16.98
C ASP A 31 1.63 8.94 -17.39
N ARG A 32 1.41 7.98 -18.30
CA ARG A 32 2.50 7.12 -18.82
C ARG A 32 3.60 7.91 -19.49
N ALA A 33 3.27 9.04 -20.13
CA ALA A 33 4.27 9.88 -20.76
C ALA A 33 5.16 10.56 -19.72
N ALA A 34 4.59 11.03 -18.61
CA ALA A 34 5.36 11.58 -17.50
C ALA A 34 6.23 10.52 -16.81
N VAL A 35 5.69 9.30 -16.58
CA VAL A 35 6.49 8.18 -16.02
C VAL A 35 7.65 7.85 -16.96
N LYS A 36 7.40 7.72 -18.26
CA LYS A 36 8.47 7.46 -19.24
C LYS A 36 9.50 8.57 -19.23
N ALA A 37 9.10 9.83 -19.25
CA ALA A 37 10.00 10.97 -19.21
C ALA A 37 10.86 11.00 -17.94
N LEU A 38 10.30 10.64 -16.77
CA LEU A 38 11.06 10.48 -15.53
C LEU A 38 12.10 9.38 -15.68
N MET A 39 11.73 8.20 -16.19
CA MET A 39 12.66 7.09 -16.35
C MET A 39 13.76 7.39 -17.39
N ASP A 40 13.43 8.03 -18.50
CA ASP A 40 14.40 8.50 -19.50
C ASP A 40 15.41 9.49 -18.87
N CYS A 41 14.94 10.38 -17.98
CA CYS A 41 15.81 11.30 -17.23
C CYS A 41 16.74 10.54 -16.28
N VAL A 42 16.22 9.56 -15.53
CA VAL A 42 17.00 8.72 -14.60
C VAL A 42 18.09 7.95 -15.33
N VAL A 43 17.77 7.34 -16.46
CA VAL A 43 18.73 6.66 -17.35
C VAL A 43 19.81 7.63 -17.82
N SER A 44 19.43 8.82 -18.33
CA SER A 44 20.37 9.84 -18.81
C SER A 44 21.34 10.32 -17.71
N VAL A 45 20.83 10.45 -16.47
CA VAL A 45 21.67 10.79 -15.31
C VAL A 45 22.68 9.68 -14.99
N ALA A 46 22.24 8.41 -15.02
CA ALA A 46 23.11 7.28 -14.78
C ALA A 46 24.20 7.16 -15.85
N GLU A 47 23.85 7.30 -17.13
CA GLU A 47 24.80 7.31 -18.25
C GLU A 47 25.82 8.43 -18.12
N ALA A 48 25.38 9.65 -17.79
CA ALA A 48 26.24 10.80 -17.61
C ALA A 48 27.21 10.62 -16.40
N CYS A 49 26.76 9.97 -15.33
CA CYS A 49 27.60 9.64 -14.18
C CYS A 49 28.62 8.56 -14.53
N ASP A 50 28.23 7.53 -15.29
CA ASP A 50 29.11 6.46 -15.73
C ASP A 50 30.19 6.96 -16.68
N GLN A 51 29.83 7.77 -17.68
CA GLN A 51 30.77 8.38 -18.64
C GLN A 51 31.83 9.25 -17.93
N ARG A 52 31.46 9.90 -16.83
CA ARG A 52 32.36 10.76 -16.03
C ARG A 52 33.09 10.02 -14.89
N ALA A 53 32.90 8.71 -14.80
CA ALA A 53 33.46 7.87 -13.74
C ALA A 53 33.13 8.35 -12.30
N TYR A 54 31.90 8.85 -12.09
CA TYR A 54 31.46 9.34 -10.77
C TYR A 54 31.03 8.21 -9.83
N PHE A 55 30.61 7.05 -10.36
CA PHE A 55 30.25 5.91 -9.52
C PHE A 55 31.49 5.30 -8.86
N ALA A 56 31.34 4.95 -7.58
CA ALA A 56 32.47 4.52 -6.76
C ALA A 56 32.78 3.01 -6.83
N GLY A 57 31.90 2.20 -7.38
CA GLY A 57 32.02 0.74 -7.44
C GLY A 57 31.82 0.17 -8.84
N ASP A 58 31.94 -1.14 -8.96
CA ASP A 58 31.70 -1.86 -10.21
C ASP A 58 30.20 -2.14 -10.46
N GLU A 59 29.39 -2.09 -9.39
CA GLU A 59 27.94 -2.20 -9.43
C GLU A 59 27.28 -0.86 -9.15
N VAL A 60 26.24 -0.54 -9.93
CA VAL A 60 25.43 0.66 -9.80
C VAL A 60 23.99 0.27 -9.44
N LEU A 61 23.45 0.87 -8.37
CA LEU A 61 22.06 0.66 -7.97
C LEU A 61 21.15 1.64 -8.70
N MET A 62 20.16 1.12 -9.40
CA MET A 62 19.07 1.91 -9.99
C MET A 62 17.77 1.59 -9.26
N THR A 63 17.17 2.57 -8.57
CA THR A 63 16.03 2.26 -7.73
C THR A 63 14.84 3.20 -7.94
N ALA A 64 13.63 2.61 -7.88
CA ALA A 64 12.37 3.34 -7.94
C ALA A 64 11.38 2.82 -6.89
N GLY A 65 10.38 3.62 -6.53
CA GLY A 65 9.32 3.23 -5.58
C GLY A 65 8.47 2.10 -6.11
N GLY A 66 7.75 2.33 -7.18
CA GLY A 66 7.07 1.32 -7.97
C GLY A 66 5.77 0.74 -7.42
N SER A 67 5.22 1.25 -6.29
CA SER A 67 4.04 0.62 -5.65
C SER A 67 2.85 0.42 -6.59
N ALA A 68 2.52 1.43 -7.39
CA ALA A 68 1.40 1.40 -8.33
C ALA A 68 1.83 1.25 -9.79
N LEU A 69 3.12 1.45 -10.07
CA LEU A 69 3.67 1.59 -11.43
C LEU A 69 4.90 0.71 -11.65
N PHE A 70 5.04 -0.37 -10.86
CA PHE A 70 6.23 -1.20 -10.89
C PHE A 70 6.52 -1.79 -12.28
N ASP A 71 5.47 -2.09 -13.05
CA ASP A 71 5.57 -2.56 -14.43
C ASP A 71 6.16 -1.50 -15.39
N LEU A 72 5.84 -0.23 -15.17
CA LEU A 72 6.29 0.86 -16.03
C LEU A 72 7.71 1.35 -15.69
N VAL A 73 8.15 1.21 -14.45
CA VAL A 73 9.47 1.70 -14.04
C VAL A 73 10.57 0.67 -14.23
N THR A 74 10.25 -0.63 -14.28
CA THR A 74 11.24 -1.70 -14.38
C THR A 74 12.12 -1.59 -15.62
N GLU A 75 11.57 -1.16 -16.75
CA GLU A 75 12.33 -0.99 -17.99
C GLU A 75 13.47 0.04 -17.85
N GLY A 76 13.25 1.12 -17.10
CA GLY A 76 14.24 2.16 -16.87
C GLY A 76 15.24 1.87 -15.73
N LEU A 77 15.08 0.76 -15.01
CA LEU A 77 16.01 0.39 -13.93
C LEU A 77 17.26 -0.37 -14.41
N LEU A 78 17.38 -0.68 -15.70
CA LEU A 78 18.50 -1.42 -16.26
C LEU A 78 19.11 -0.66 -17.47
N PRO A 79 19.68 0.55 -17.24
CA PRO A 79 20.33 1.32 -18.30
C PRO A 79 21.54 0.57 -18.87
N SER A 80 21.86 0.83 -20.15
CA SER A 80 23.03 0.26 -20.80
C SER A 80 24.26 1.11 -20.50
N ILE A 81 24.94 0.81 -19.39
CA ILE A 81 26.18 1.47 -18.97
C ILE A 81 27.33 0.44 -18.86
N LYS A 82 28.58 0.91 -18.67
CA LYS A 82 29.76 0.04 -18.62
C LYS A 82 29.82 -0.84 -17.36
N ARG A 83 29.20 -0.38 -16.28
CA ARG A 83 29.19 -1.08 -15.00
C ARG A 83 28.02 -2.07 -14.93
N GLN A 84 28.11 -3.03 -14.04
CA GLN A 84 26.98 -3.88 -13.71
C GLN A 84 25.88 -3.03 -13.09
N VAL A 85 24.63 -3.25 -13.51
CA VAL A 85 23.47 -2.55 -12.97
C VAL A 85 22.61 -3.51 -12.17
N ARG A 86 22.21 -3.08 -10.97
CA ARG A 86 21.18 -3.75 -10.17
C ARG A 86 19.95 -2.87 -10.08
N GLY A 87 18.86 -3.28 -10.73
CA GLY A 87 17.55 -2.67 -10.58
C GLY A 87 16.87 -3.11 -9.28
N VAL A 88 16.33 -2.16 -8.52
CA VAL A 88 15.67 -2.44 -7.23
C VAL A 88 14.35 -1.67 -7.15
N LEU A 89 13.24 -2.41 -6.98
CA LEU A 89 11.96 -1.83 -6.60
C LEU A 89 11.88 -1.70 -5.06
N ARG A 90 11.46 -0.53 -4.57
CA ARG A 90 11.39 -0.21 -3.14
C ARG A 90 9.96 -0.18 -2.61
N SER A 91 9.08 -0.99 -3.15
CA SER A 91 7.67 -0.99 -2.82
C SER A 91 7.39 -1.79 -1.56
N GLY A 92 7.36 -1.14 -0.40
CA GLY A 92 7.06 -1.78 0.89
C GLY A 92 5.64 -2.34 0.99
N CYS A 93 4.67 -1.74 0.33
CA CYS A 93 3.28 -2.17 0.36
C CYS A 93 3.00 -3.50 -0.35
N TYR A 94 3.95 -4.09 -1.08
CA TYR A 94 3.80 -5.45 -1.63
C TYR A 94 3.58 -6.52 -0.54
N VAL A 95 4.10 -6.31 0.66
CA VAL A 95 3.99 -7.26 1.77
C VAL A 95 2.54 -7.42 2.24
N ALA A 96 1.80 -6.34 2.30
CA ALA A 96 0.44 -6.33 2.85
C ALA A 96 -0.63 -5.95 1.83
N HIS A 97 -0.26 -5.17 0.81
CA HIS A 97 -1.21 -4.59 -0.14
C HIS A 97 -2.36 -3.85 0.56
N ASP A 98 -3.43 -3.48 -0.14
CA ASP A 98 -4.62 -2.88 0.46
C ASP A 98 -5.91 -3.29 -0.27
N HIS A 99 -7.04 -2.87 0.29
CA HIS A 99 -8.37 -3.10 -0.28
C HIS A 99 -8.91 -1.84 -1.01
N GLY A 100 -8.10 -0.80 -1.14
CA GLY A 100 -8.47 0.51 -1.65
C GLY A 100 -7.73 0.89 -2.93
N VAL A 101 -6.86 1.90 -2.80
CA VAL A 101 -6.21 2.58 -3.93
C VAL A 101 -5.28 1.67 -4.72
N TYR A 102 -4.39 0.94 -4.04
CA TYR A 102 -3.46 0.04 -4.74
C TYR A 102 -4.17 -1.16 -5.35
N HIS A 103 -5.24 -1.66 -4.72
CA HIS A 103 -6.06 -2.72 -5.31
C HIS A 103 -6.69 -2.29 -6.64
N GLN A 104 -7.16 -1.04 -6.74
CA GLN A 104 -7.71 -0.51 -8.00
C GLN A 104 -6.62 -0.34 -9.07
N GLN A 105 -5.44 0.16 -8.67
CA GLN A 105 -4.30 0.35 -9.57
C GLN A 105 -3.74 -0.97 -10.07
N LEU A 106 -3.72 -2.00 -9.22
CA LEU A 106 -3.26 -3.34 -9.56
C LEU A 106 -4.04 -3.94 -10.74
N LYS A 107 -5.34 -3.73 -10.82
CA LYS A 107 -6.15 -4.17 -11.98
C LYS A 107 -5.66 -3.59 -13.30
N ALA A 108 -5.19 -2.36 -13.30
CA ALA A 108 -4.59 -1.74 -14.49
C ALA A 108 -3.22 -2.36 -14.81
N VAL A 109 -2.41 -2.69 -13.80
CA VAL A 109 -1.13 -3.42 -13.97
C VAL A 109 -1.39 -4.81 -14.53
N GLU A 110 -2.30 -5.57 -13.94
CA GLU A 110 -2.69 -6.92 -14.40
C GLU A 110 -3.14 -6.91 -15.85
N THR A 111 -3.93 -5.90 -16.23
CA THR A 111 -4.38 -5.73 -17.63
C THR A 111 -3.18 -5.49 -18.57
N ARG A 112 -2.20 -4.67 -18.16
CA ARG A 112 -1.01 -4.38 -18.97
C ARG A 112 -0.08 -5.58 -19.11
N LEU A 113 0.05 -6.37 -18.04
CA LEU A 113 0.91 -7.56 -18.00
C LEU A 113 0.22 -8.82 -18.54
N GLY A 114 -1.11 -8.78 -18.77
CA GLY A 114 -1.88 -9.94 -19.22
C GLY A 114 -1.95 -11.06 -18.15
N CYS A 115 -1.89 -10.71 -16.87
CA CYS A 115 -2.00 -11.65 -15.75
C CYS A 115 -3.26 -11.38 -14.92
N SER A 116 -3.75 -12.42 -14.21
CA SER A 116 -4.97 -12.33 -13.39
C SER A 116 -4.74 -12.69 -11.91
N ALA A 117 -3.52 -13.02 -11.54
CA ALA A 117 -3.18 -13.39 -10.17
C ALA A 117 -1.88 -12.69 -9.79
N SER A 118 -1.97 -11.77 -8.85
CA SER A 118 -0.83 -10.99 -8.39
C SER A 118 -0.93 -10.71 -6.88
N LEU A 119 -0.71 -9.47 -6.46
CA LEU A 119 -0.69 -9.09 -5.06
C LEU A 119 -2.10 -9.17 -4.42
N GLN A 120 -2.16 -9.66 -3.20
CA GLN A 120 -3.41 -9.80 -2.44
C GLN A 120 -3.35 -8.96 -1.17
N PRO A 121 -4.46 -8.29 -0.77
CA PRO A 121 -4.53 -7.62 0.52
C PRO A 121 -4.38 -8.63 1.67
N ALA A 122 -3.50 -8.33 2.62
CA ALA A 122 -3.17 -9.22 3.73
C ALA A 122 -3.23 -8.54 5.10
N LEU A 123 -3.74 -7.30 5.18
CA LEU A 123 -3.86 -6.56 6.43
C LEU A 123 -5.32 -6.17 6.68
N GLU A 124 -5.85 -6.58 7.82
CA GLU A 124 -7.21 -6.29 8.26
C GLU A 124 -7.19 -5.68 9.67
N VAL A 125 -8.14 -4.80 9.95
CA VAL A 125 -8.41 -4.29 11.30
C VAL A 125 -9.79 -4.75 11.73
N TRP A 126 -9.89 -5.41 12.87
CA TRP A 126 -11.15 -5.90 13.42
C TRP A 126 -11.68 -4.98 14.49
N ALA A 127 -12.94 -4.56 14.37
CA ALA A 127 -13.62 -3.67 15.29
C ALA A 127 -14.93 -4.28 15.80
N MET A 128 -15.24 -4.02 17.05
CA MET A 128 -16.51 -4.44 17.65
C MET A 128 -17.60 -3.39 17.38
N VAL A 129 -18.81 -3.83 17.15
CA VAL A 129 -20.00 -2.97 17.15
C VAL A 129 -20.28 -2.52 18.57
N GLN A 130 -20.07 -1.24 18.84
CA GLN A 130 -20.25 -0.63 20.14
C GLN A 130 -21.71 -0.24 20.39
N SER A 131 -22.39 0.29 19.38
CA SER A 131 -23.80 0.70 19.47
C SER A 131 -24.47 0.73 18.10
N CYS A 132 -25.79 0.60 18.10
CA CYS A 132 -26.68 0.79 16.94
C CYS A 132 -27.70 1.86 17.30
N PRO A 133 -27.37 3.17 17.19
CA PRO A 133 -28.19 4.26 17.72
C PRO A 133 -29.48 4.48 16.93
N GLU A 134 -29.50 4.09 15.66
CA GLU A 134 -30.67 4.23 14.79
C GLU A 134 -30.66 3.16 13.68
N PRO A 135 -31.80 2.88 13.04
CA PRO A 135 -31.86 1.94 11.92
C PRO A 135 -30.87 2.33 10.80
N GLY A 136 -30.10 1.35 10.33
CA GLY A 136 -29.12 1.57 9.26
C GLY A 136 -27.79 2.15 9.69
N LEU A 137 -27.53 2.31 11.00
CA LEU A 137 -26.27 2.84 11.53
C LEU A 137 -25.73 1.99 12.67
N ALA A 138 -24.46 1.62 12.59
CA ALA A 138 -23.69 1.05 13.69
C ALA A 138 -22.40 1.86 13.92
N LEU A 139 -22.04 2.02 15.19
CA LEU A 139 -20.78 2.64 15.60
C LEU A 139 -19.78 1.53 16.00
N LEU A 140 -18.58 1.61 15.44
CA LEU A 140 -17.52 0.62 15.66
C LEU A 140 -16.44 1.18 16.59
N THR A 141 -15.78 0.30 17.35
CA THR A 141 -14.64 0.60 18.24
C THR A 141 -13.32 0.79 17.49
N CYS A 142 -13.35 1.38 16.32
CA CYS A 142 -12.18 1.65 15.48
C CYS A 142 -12.30 3.05 14.90
N GLY A 143 -11.21 3.79 14.88
CA GLY A 143 -11.22 5.14 14.32
C GLY A 143 -9.87 5.50 13.68
N LYS A 144 -9.63 6.80 13.52
CA LYS A 144 -8.41 7.34 12.89
C LYS A 144 -7.12 6.93 13.60
N ARG A 145 -7.20 6.50 14.86
CA ARG A 145 -6.05 6.02 15.63
C ARG A 145 -5.68 4.57 15.34
N ASP A 146 -6.58 3.83 14.71
CA ASP A 146 -6.45 2.37 14.56
C ASP A 146 -6.24 1.93 13.12
N ILE A 147 -6.71 2.73 12.14
CA ILE A 147 -6.72 2.36 10.72
C ILE A 147 -6.44 3.58 9.83
N SER A 148 -5.89 3.34 8.63
CA SER A 148 -5.66 4.38 7.63
C SER A 148 -6.96 5.05 7.15
N TYR A 149 -6.89 6.35 6.85
CA TYR A 149 -8.02 7.15 6.35
C TYR A 149 -7.58 8.30 5.43
N ASP A 150 -6.30 8.39 5.16
CA ASP A 150 -5.64 9.51 4.47
C ASP A 150 -5.83 9.46 2.94
N LEU A 151 -5.96 8.26 2.37
CA LEU A 151 -6.26 8.07 0.95
C LEU A 151 -7.75 7.85 0.73
N ASP A 152 -8.36 6.92 1.49
CA ASP A 152 -9.77 6.59 1.40
C ASP A 152 -10.26 6.00 2.73
N LEU A 153 -11.59 5.90 2.92
CA LEU A 153 -12.16 5.22 4.09
C LEU A 153 -11.91 3.71 4.00
N PRO A 154 -11.79 3.02 5.16
CA PRO A 154 -11.71 1.57 5.19
C PRO A 154 -12.90 0.88 4.54
N VAL A 155 -12.69 -0.31 4.04
CA VAL A 155 -13.72 -1.13 3.39
C VAL A 155 -14.25 -2.17 4.38
N ALA A 156 -15.56 -2.24 4.62
CA ALA A 156 -16.14 -3.33 5.38
C ALA A 156 -16.06 -4.62 4.54
N LEU A 157 -15.44 -5.67 5.10
CA LEU A 157 -15.18 -6.93 4.41
C LEU A 157 -15.98 -8.08 4.99
N TYR A 158 -15.92 -8.22 6.30
CA TYR A 158 -16.42 -9.38 7.01
C TYR A 158 -17.24 -8.98 8.23
N TRP A 159 -18.16 -9.87 8.58
CA TRP A 159 -18.97 -9.80 9.77
C TRP A 159 -18.90 -11.15 10.51
N SER A 160 -18.73 -11.12 11.84
CA SER A 160 -18.78 -12.27 12.72
C SER A 160 -19.67 -11.97 13.92
N THR A 161 -20.68 -12.80 14.14
CA THR A 161 -21.65 -12.62 15.22
C THR A 161 -20.97 -12.84 16.58
N ARG A 162 -20.90 -11.80 17.42
CA ARG A 162 -20.30 -11.81 18.77
C ARG A 162 -18.91 -12.44 18.85
N GLY A 163 -18.13 -12.36 17.74
CA GLY A 163 -16.78 -12.89 17.69
C GLY A 163 -16.64 -14.41 17.77
N SER A 164 -17.74 -15.16 17.77
CA SER A 164 -17.73 -16.62 17.90
C SER A 164 -18.42 -17.33 16.73
N GLY A 165 -19.10 -16.60 15.85
CA GLY A 165 -19.71 -17.11 14.64
C GLY A 165 -18.70 -17.25 13.51
N PRO A 166 -19.03 -18.04 12.47
CA PRO A 166 -18.22 -18.08 11.25
C PRO A 166 -18.15 -16.69 10.62
N ARG A 167 -16.97 -16.35 10.11
CA ARG A 167 -16.78 -15.14 9.29
C ARG A 167 -17.60 -15.24 8.03
N GLN A 168 -18.38 -14.21 7.73
CA GLN A 168 -19.14 -14.10 6.50
C GLN A 168 -18.84 -12.74 5.84
N ALA A 169 -18.87 -12.69 4.51
CA ALA A 169 -18.72 -11.43 3.80
C ALA A 169 -19.89 -10.50 4.16
N VAL A 170 -19.59 -9.22 4.35
CA VAL A 170 -20.66 -8.23 4.56
C VAL A 170 -21.49 -8.04 3.29
N PRO A 171 -22.78 -7.71 3.40
CA PRO A 171 -23.57 -7.31 2.25
C PRO A 171 -22.94 -6.13 1.49
N PRO A 172 -23.00 -6.10 0.15
CA PRO A 172 -22.33 -5.07 -0.67
C PRO A 172 -22.78 -3.62 -0.39
N GLN A 173 -23.90 -3.44 0.28
CA GLN A 173 -24.45 -2.13 0.63
C GLN A 173 -23.84 -1.57 1.93
N TRP A 174 -23.13 -2.39 2.72
CA TRP A 174 -22.48 -1.95 3.95
C TRP A 174 -21.22 -1.17 3.63
N ARG A 175 -21.07 0.00 4.22
CA ARG A 175 -19.90 0.85 3.99
C ARG A 175 -19.60 1.75 5.19
N LEU A 176 -18.34 2.06 5.35
CA LEU A 176 -17.94 3.13 6.26
C LEU A 176 -18.32 4.47 5.64
N SER A 177 -19.00 5.34 6.39
CA SER A 177 -19.38 6.67 5.94
C SER A 177 -18.54 7.79 6.57
N ALA A 178 -17.94 7.53 7.73
CA ALA A 178 -17.07 8.49 8.43
C ALA A 178 -16.19 7.80 9.47
N LEU A 179 -15.13 8.48 9.88
CA LEU A 179 -14.27 8.14 11.01
C LEU A 179 -14.09 9.35 11.93
N ASN A 180 -14.27 9.12 13.23
CA ASN A 180 -13.74 9.97 14.29
C ASN A 180 -12.42 9.38 14.81
N ASP A 181 -11.86 9.96 15.87
CA ASP A 181 -10.56 9.48 16.41
C ASP A 181 -10.59 8.01 16.83
N GLN A 182 -11.70 7.58 17.46
CA GLN A 182 -11.85 6.25 18.06
C GLN A 182 -13.11 5.50 17.61
N HIS A 183 -13.86 6.03 16.65
CA HIS A 183 -15.11 5.44 16.18
C HIS A 183 -15.21 5.50 14.67
N ALA A 184 -15.77 4.43 14.07
CA ALA A 184 -16.17 4.37 12.68
C ALA A 184 -17.70 4.27 12.58
N TYR A 185 -18.24 4.86 11.53
CA TYR A 185 -19.66 4.87 11.22
C TYR A 185 -19.92 3.87 10.08
N LEU A 186 -20.51 2.73 10.41
CA LEU A 186 -20.94 1.72 9.45
C LEU A 186 -22.39 1.97 9.08
N THR A 187 -22.67 2.25 7.82
CA THR A 187 -24.02 2.46 7.28
C THR A 187 -24.47 1.26 6.44
N PHE A 188 -25.75 0.93 6.53
CA PHE A 188 -26.41 -0.16 5.81
C PHE A 188 -27.90 0.19 5.60
N PRO A 189 -28.64 -0.52 4.70
CA PRO A 189 -30.07 -0.25 4.50
C PRO A 189 -30.86 -0.43 5.79
N ALA A 190 -31.66 0.58 6.14
CA ALA A 190 -32.38 0.63 7.42
C ALA A 190 -33.43 -0.49 7.60
N ASP A 191 -33.90 -1.06 6.50
CA ASP A 191 -34.88 -2.15 6.44
C ASP A 191 -34.21 -3.55 6.33
N SER A 192 -32.86 -3.59 6.32
CA SER A 192 -32.10 -4.84 6.27
C SER A 192 -31.71 -5.35 7.66
N VAL A 193 -31.32 -6.64 7.73
CA VAL A 193 -30.68 -7.17 8.92
C VAL A 193 -29.29 -6.55 9.02
N GLY A 194 -29.07 -5.79 10.09
CA GLY A 194 -27.78 -5.16 10.44
C GLY A 194 -27.03 -5.95 11.50
N PRO A 195 -25.80 -5.51 11.85
CA PRO A 195 -25.04 -6.10 12.94
C PRO A 195 -25.65 -5.72 14.29
N ALA A 196 -25.43 -6.56 15.29
CA ALA A 196 -25.83 -6.31 16.67
C ALA A 196 -24.63 -5.82 17.51
N VAL A 197 -24.92 -5.17 18.64
CA VAL A 197 -23.89 -4.79 19.62
C VAL A 197 -23.11 -6.03 20.08
N GLY A 198 -21.78 -5.97 20.03
CA GLY A 198 -20.87 -7.06 20.32
C GLY A 198 -20.45 -7.91 19.11
N ASP A 199 -21.05 -7.71 17.95
CA ASP A 199 -20.57 -8.32 16.70
C ASP A 199 -19.22 -7.71 16.29
N LEU A 200 -18.43 -8.45 15.51
CA LEU A 200 -17.16 -7.99 14.96
C LEU A 200 -17.28 -7.72 13.46
N ILE A 201 -16.67 -6.62 13.05
CA ILE A 201 -16.55 -6.20 11.65
C ILE A 201 -15.08 -6.19 11.27
N GLY A 202 -14.71 -6.97 10.26
CA GLY A 202 -13.39 -6.96 9.64
C GLY A 202 -13.31 -5.85 8.60
N LEU A 203 -12.35 -4.97 8.74
CA LEU A 203 -12.14 -3.79 7.90
C LEU A 203 -10.87 -3.95 7.07
N GLY A 204 -11.00 -3.82 5.76
CA GLY A 204 -9.88 -3.70 4.84
C GLY A 204 -9.32 -2.29 4.85
N ILE A 205 -8.02 -2.19 4.77
CA ILE A 205 -7.29 -0.91 4.83
C ILE A 205 -7.22 -0.24 3.47
N SER A 206 -7.08 1.10 3.45
CA SER A 206 -6.87 1.89 2.24
C SER A 206 -5.40 2.29 2.01
N HIS A 207 -4.55 2.20 3.04
CA HIS A 207 -3.14 2.58 2.96
C HIS A 207 -2.30 1.80 3.99
N PRO A 208 -1.43 0.86 3.56
CA PRO A 208 -0.65 0.04 4.48
C PRO A 208 0.26 0.85 5.41
N CYS A 209 1.00 1.84 4.87
CA CYS A 209 1.99 2.61 5.63
C CYS A 209 1.37 3.28 6.86
N THR A 210 0.25 3.98 6.67
CA THR A 210 -0.46 4.70 7.73
C THR A 210 -1.36 3.83 8.59
N THR A 211 -1.38 2.51 8.34
CA THR A 211 -1.96 1.53 9.26
C THR A 211 -0.87 0.87 10.10
N PHE A 212 0.26 0.49 9.50
CA PHE A 212 1.39 -0.08 10.26
C PHE A 212 1.93 0.87 11.33
N ASP A 213 1.95 2.18 11.09
CA ASP A 213 2.45 3.19 12.05
C ASP A 213 1.59 3.31 13.33
N LYS A 214 0.39 2.73 13.34
CA LYS A 214 -0.56 2.79 14.47
C LYS A 214 -0.43 1.60 15.43
N TRP A 215 0.25 0.55 15.02
CA TRP A 215 0.28 -0.71 15.78
C TRP A 215 1.73 -1.16 16.02
N HIS A 216 2.12 -1.28 17.29
CA HIS A 216 3.44 -1.80 17.67
C HIS A 216 3.53 -3.33 17.55
N TRP A 217 2.39 -4.00 17.52
CA TRP A 217 2.30 -5.45 17.43
C TRP A 217 1.11 -5.85 16.57
N LEU A 218 1.35 -6.76 15.64
CA LEU A 218 0.32 -7.30 14.74
C LEU A 218 0.39 -8.83 14.77
N PRO A 219 -0.73 -9.53 15.07
CA PRO A 219 -0.76 -10.98 14.94
C PRO A 219 -0.73 -11.39 13.47
N VAL A 220 0.04 -12.42 13.15
CA VAL A 220 -0.04 -13.14 11.87
C VAL A 220 -1.01 -14.29 12.06
N ILE A 221 -2.01 -14.38 11.21
CA ILE A 221 -3.09 -15.38 11.31
C ILE A 221 -3.10 -16.29 10.08
N ASP A 222 -3.58 -17.51 10.27
CA ASP A 222 -3.90 -18.44 9.17
C ASP A 222 -5.33 -18.19 8.62
N ASP A 223 -5.74 -18.98 7.64
CA ASP A 223 -7.07 -18.89 7.01
C ASP A 223 -8.23 -19.19 7.98
N ASP A 224 -7.96 -19.90 9.08
CA ASP A 224 -8.89 -20.17 10.16
C ASP A 224 -8.89 -19.07 11.24
N TYR A 225 -8.14 -17.98 11.05
CA TYR A 225 -7.96 -16.88 12.00
C TYR A 225 -7.27 -17.30 13.32
N ARG A 226 -6.46 -18.36 13.29
CA ARG A 226 -5.60 -18.71 14.42
C ARG A 226 -4.30 -17.93 14.32
N VAL A 227 -3.84 -17.38 15.44
CA VAL A 227 -2.55 -16.69 15.50
C VAL A 227 -1.44 -17.75 15.39
N VAL A 228 -0.63 -17.61 14.33
CA VAL A 228 0.50 -18.50 14.03
C VAL A 228 1.85 -17.83 14.24
N ASP A 229 1.91 -16.50 14.24
CA ASP A 229 3.10 -15.69 14.47
C ASP A 229 2.71 -14.25 14.84
N ALA A 230 3.69 -13.37 15.02
CA ALA A 230 3.47 -11.95 15.26
C ALA A 230 4.60 -11.11 14.67
N VAL A 231 4.24 -9.89 14.27
CA VAL A 231 5.18 -8.87 13.77
C VAL A 231 5.19 -7.69 14.74
N THR A 232 6.37 -7.15 15.02
CA THR A 232 6.53 -5.90 15.76
C THR A 232 7.00 -4.80 14.84
N THR A 233 6.46 -3.59 15.01
CA THR A 233 6.87 -2.38 14.32
C THR A 233 7.68 -1.47 15.25
N HIS A 234 8.57 -0.68 14.70
CA HIS A 234 9.49 0.20 15.43
C HIS A 234 9.44 1.64 14.88
N PHE A 235 8.23 2.14 14.65
CA PHE A 235 8.00 3.53 14.24
C PHE A 235 7.99 4.48 15.44
#